data_4ce6abb53f237dc79d68c59360928c16
#
_entry.id   4ce6abb53f237dc79d68c59360928c16
#
_cell.length_a   1.000
_cell.length_b   1.000
_cell.length_c   1.000
_cell.angle_alpha   90.00
_cell.angle_beta   90.00
_cell.angle_gamma   90.00
#
_symmetry.space_group_name_H-M   'P 1'
#
loop_
_entity.id
_entity.type
_entity.pdbx_description
1 polymer ?
#
loop_
_entity_poly.entity_id
_entity_poly.type
_entity_poly.pdbx_seq_one_letter_code
_entity_poly.pdbx_strand_id
1 'polypeptide(L)'
;MIVQNIEITTLSNGVRVVSETVPYVQSVSVGLWVGVGSRDETDPVRGITHFIEHMLFKGTPTRSARTIAEEIESRGGMLNAFTDKEYTCYYAKALSEHVEIVMDVLTDMLAHSLLDPEEIAREKNVVLEEIKRYKDQPEDTVHDIFAQTLWKNHPLGRPIIGTSHTVSSLTREHIEEYMQTHYTPDKIVVSVAGNVTHAEVVELANRFLGSISGPPYKRRARKPQPSGNSKTVRRRTEQVHFCLGGQGFSQKDDDRWVLTIIDSVLGGNMSSRLFQEIREKRGLAYAIGSYAVSYTEGGIFAVHGGTSPQTFSQVLELTTKELENVRKNNLTEDEVMKSKTQVRGALVLSLENMSSRMMRMGRSMIHFGRVIPLEDILQKINAVTHDDIDRVANQLFDGSTLTLAAIGPLEKDAI
;
A
#
# COMPACT_ATOMS: atom_id res chain seq x y z
N MET A 1 4.30 10.43 -27.06
CA MET A 1 4.84 10.73 -25.71
C MET A 1 3.71 11.31 -24.87
N ILE A 2 3.49 10.78 -23.68
CA ILE A 2 2.57 11.41 -22.71
C ILE A 2 3.35 12.57 -22.10
N VAL A 3 3.07 13.78 -22.56
CA VAL A 3 3.67 14.99 -21.95
C VAL A 3 3.05 15.14 -20.57
N GLN A 4 3.86 14.97 -19.52
CA GLN A 4 3.45 15.19 -18.14
C GLN A 4 3.93 16.58 -17.71
N ASN A 5 2.98 17.48 -17.41
CA ASN A 5 3.27 18.81 -16.87
C ASN A 5 3.24 18.71 -15.33
N ILE A 6 4.32 18.19 -14.76
CA ILE A 6 4.47 17.99 -13.31
C ILE A 6 5.38 19.08 -12.74
N GLU A 7 4.84 19.80 -11.76
CA GLU A 7 5.57 20.84 -11.04
C GLU A 7 5.63 20.52 -9.54
N ILE A 8 6.70 20.94 -8.88
CA ILE A 8 6.95 20.67 -7.46
C ILE A 8 7.39 21.98 -6.77
N THR A 9 6.74 22.32 -5.66
CA THR A 9 7.12 23.43 -4.77
C THR A 9 7.20 22.94 -3.33
N THR A 10 8.18 23.43 -2.59
CA THR A 10 8.24 23.25 -1.12
C THR A 10 7.88 24.57 -0.46
N LEU A 11 6.86 24.58 0.39
CA LEU A 11 6.45 25.74 1.16
C LEU A 11 7.50 26.11 2.21
N SER A 12 7.44 27.33 2.72
CA SER A 12 8.39 27.83 3.72
C SER A 12 8.44 27.01 5.01
N ASN A 13 7.35 26.34 5.37
CA ASN A 13 7.27 25.46 6.53
C ASN A 13 7.73 24.00 6.26
N GLY A 14 8.04 23.64 5.01
CA GLY A 14 8.50 22.32 4.62
C GLY A 14 7.45 21.40 4.00
N VAL A 15 6.18 21.80 3.94
CA VAL A 15 5.13 21.06 3.19
C VAL A 15 5.50 21.06 1.71
N ARG A 16 5.38 19.89 1.07
CA ARG A 16 5.68 19.72 -0.35
C ARG A 16 4.40 19.66 -1.16
N VAL A 17 4.37 20.40 -2.25
CA VAL A 17 3.25 20.45 -3.19
C VAL A 17 3.72 19.88 -4.52
N VAL A 18 2.99 18.93 -5.07
CA VAL A 18 3.22 18.38 -6.41
C VAL A 18 1.91 18.38 -7.19
N SER A 19 1.92 18.89 -8.40
CA SER A 19 0.73 18.86 -9.25
C SER A 19 1.05 18.47 -10.69
N GLU A 20 0.06 17.87 -11.34
CA GLU A 20 0.07 17.60 -12.78
C GLU A 20 -1.15 18.29 -13.40
N THR A 21 -0.90 19.33 -14.21
CA THR A 21 -1.93 20.07 -14.93
C THR A 21 -2.41 19.27 -16.14
N VAL A 22 -3.71 18.96 -16.18
CA VAL A 22 -4.36 18.22 -17.28
C VAL A 22 -5.58 19.02 -17.76
N PRO A 23 -5.42 19.97 -18.69
CA PRO A 23 -6.44 21.00 -18.98
C PRO A 23 -7.66 20.49 -19.76
N TYR A 24 -7.60 19.29 -20.33
CA TYR A 24 -8.69 18.72 -21.12
C TYR A 24 -9.66 17.84 -20.33
N VAL A 25 -9.50 17.71 -19.01
CA VAL A 25 -10.44 17.01 -18.13
C VAL A 25 -11.27 18.03 -17.33
N GLN A 26 -12.43 17.60 -16.84
CA GLN A 26 -13.29 18.43 -15.98
C GLN A 26 -13.13 18.12 -14.49
N SER A 27 -12.25 17.20 -14.15
CA SER A 27 -12.08 16.70 -12.79
C SER A 27 -10.72 17.05 -12.21
N VAL A 28 -10.65 17.07 -10.88
CA VAL A 28 -9.43 17.13 -10.09
C VAL A 28 -9.43 16.02 -9.07
N SER A 29 -8.26 15.42 -8.84
CA SER A 29 -8.00 14.51 -7.72
C SER A 29 -6.94 15.13 -6.82
N VAL A 30 -7.26 15.28 -5.55
CA VAL A 30 -6.41 15.86 -4.52
C VAL A 30 -6.09 14.79 -3.49
N GLY A 31 -4.81 14.62 -3.16
CA GLY A 31 -4.33 13.75 -2.09
C GLY A 31 -3.49 14.53 -1.09
N LEU A 32 -3.88 14.46 0.17
CA LEU A 32 -3.11 14.96 1.30
C LEU A 32 -2.42 13.77 1.96
N TRP A 33 -1.11 13.67 1.77
CA TRP A 33 -0.28 12.56 2.20
C TRP A 33 0.49 12.92 3.45
N VAL A 34 0.54 11.97 4.36
CA VAL A 34 1.43 12.02 5.53
C VAL A 34 2.42 10.88 5.40
N GLY A 35 3.72 11.18 5.35
CA GLY A 35 4.80 10.19 5.22
C GLY A 35 5.03 9.39 6.51
N VAL A 36 3.93 8.97 7.16
CA VAL A 36 3.88 8.20 8.41
C VAL A 36 2.81 7.11 8.25
N GLY A 37 3.13 5.91 8.66
CA GLY A 37 2.24 4.75 8.59
C GLY A 37 2.46 3.80 9.75
N SER A 38 1.84 2.62 9.71
CA SER A 38 1.85 1.69 10.84
C SER A 38 3.24 1.19 11.26
N ARG A 39 4.25 1.31 10.39
CA ARG A 39 5.63 0.96 10.75
C ARG A 39 6.28 1.95 11.73
N ASP A 40 5.75 3.16 11.85
CA ASP A 40 6.28 4.20 12.73
C ASP A 40 5.77 4.07 14.17
N GLU A 41 4.82 3.18 14.41
CA GLU A 41 4.19 2.94 15.68
C GLU A 41 5.09 2.18 16.66
N THR A 42 5.03 2.56 17.94
CA THR A 42 5.62 1.78 19.04
C THR A 42 4.68 0.66 19.47
N ASP A 43 5.20 -0.33 20.20
CA ASP A 43 4.41 -1.50 20.59
C ASP A 43 3.14 -1.19 21.37
N PRO A 44 3.11 -0.23 22.34
CA PRO A 44 1.91 0.09 23.10
C PRO A 44 0.77 0.70 22.28
N VAL A 45 1.10 1.42 21.20
CA VAL A 45 0.13 2.19 20.40
C VAL A 45 -0.07 1.62 18.99
N ARG A 46 0.15 0.32 18.80
CA ARG A 46 -0.10 -0.32 17.49
C ARG A 46 -1.54 -0.12 17.04
N GLY A 47 -1.70 0.30 15.79
CA GLY A 47 -2.99 0.62 15.19
C GLY A 47 -3.38 2.10 15.35
N ILE A 48 -2.54 2.93 15.99
CA ILE A 48 -2.85 4.35 16.21
C ILE A 48 -2.95 5.11 14.88
N THR A 49 -2.11 4.80 13.89
CA THR A 49 -2.14 5.50 12.60
C THR A 49 -3.45 5.25 11.86
N HIS A 50 -3.92 4.00 11.85
CA HIS A 50 -5.22 3.65 11.30
C HIS A 50 -6.37 4.26 12.13
N PHE A 51 -6.26 4.28 13.43
CA PHE A 51 -7.24 4.92 14.30
C PHE A 51 -7.32 6.44 14.08
N ILE A 52 -6.19 7.12 13.87
CA ILE A 52 -6.16 8.54 13.49
C ILE A 52 -6.86 8.74 12.14
N GLU A 53 -6.65 7.88 11.16
CA GLU A 53 -7.37 7.94 9.89
C GLU A 53 -8.87 8.04 10.12
N HIS A 54 -9.47 7.16 10.92
CA HIS A 54 -10.88 7.21 11.29
C HIS A 54 -11.28 8.51 12.01
N MET A 55 -10.44 8.94 12.96
CA MET A 55 -10.75 10.11 13.78
C MET A 55 -10.78 11.43 13.00
N LEU A 56 -10.00 11.56 11.92
CA LEU A 56 -10.00 12.80 11.14
C LEU A 56 -11.33 13.06 10.41
N PHE A 57 -12.18 12.04 10.24
CA PHE A 57 -13.53 12.19 9.71
C PHE A 57 -14.60 12.55 10.76
N LYS A 58 -14.23 12.65 12.05
CA LYS A 58 -15.23 12.81 13.14
C LYS A 58 -15.52 14.25 13.52
N GLY A 59 -14.97 15.20 12.80
CA GLY A 59 -15.31 16.62 12.91
C GLY A 59 -14.15 17.52 13.27
N THR A 60 -14.35 18.78 12.93
CA THR A 60 -13.48 19.93 13.20
C THR A 60 -14.29 21.01 13.91
N PRO A 61 -13.70 22.11 14.38
CA PRO A 61 -14.46 23.23 14.97
C PRO A 61 -15.47 23.84 14.00
N THR A 62 -15.27 23.71 12.69
CA THR A 62 -16.12 24.31 11.65
C THR A 62 -17.03 23.32 10.95
N ARG A 63 -16.76 22.00 11.05
CA ARG A 63 -17.48 20.95 10.34
C ARG A 63 -17.80 19.76 11.24
N SER A 64 -19.06 19.33 11.24
CA SER A 64 -19.42 18.02 11.79
C SER A 64 -18.94 16.89 10.86
N ALA A 65 -18.89 15.65 11.34
CA ALA A 65 -18.59 14.48 10.51
C ALA A 65 -19.51 14.39 9.28
N ARG A 66 -20.79 14.70 9.46
CA ARG A 66 -21.77 14.76 8.37
C ARG A 66 -21.44 15.87 7.36
N THR A 67 -21.09 17.07 7.84
CA THR A 67 -20.76 18.21 6.99
C THR A 67 -19.50 17.93 6.15
N ILE A 68 -18.48 17.27 6.71
CA ILE A 68 -17.27 16.83 5.99
C ILE A 68 -17.64 15.99 4.77
N ALA A 69 -18.53 15.02 4.93
CA ALA A 69 -18.97 14.17 3.81
C ALA A 69 -19.87 14.96 2.83
N GLU A 70 -20.88 15.68 3.33
CA GLU A 70 -21.85 16.41 2.51
C GLU A 70 -21.21 17.50 1.65
N GLU A 71 -20.18 18.20 2.13
CA GLU A 71 -19.50 19.24 1.35
C GLU A 71 -18.84 18.71 0.07
N ILE A 72 -18.39 17.48 0.08
CA ILE A 72 -17.80 16.83 -1.09
C ILE A 72 -18.85 16.08 -1.91
N GLU A 73 -19.69 15.26 -1.27
CA GLU A 73 -20.66 14.40 -1.94
C GLU A 73 -21.77 15.20 -2.64
N SER A 74 -22.26 16.31 -2.04
CA SER A 74 -23.29 17.17 -2.66
C SER A 74 -22.81 17.84 -3.95
N ARG A 75 -21.49 17.88 -4.18
CA ARG A 75 -20.85 18.38 -5.42
C ARG A 75 -20.48 17.26 -6.39
N GLY A 76 -21.01 16.04 -6.16
CA GLY A 76 -20.71 14.86 -6.97
C GLY A 76 -19.29 14.32 -6.78
N GLY A 77 -18.60 14.75 -5.72
CA GLY A 77 -17.26 14.29 -5.38
C GLY A 77 -17.26 13.01 -4.55
N MET A 78 -16.07 12.49 -4.34
CA MET A 78 -15.78 11.35 -3.45
C MET A 78 -14.67 11.74 -2.49
N LEU A 79 -14.85 11.41 -1.21
CA LEU A 79 -13.85 11.58 -0.15
C LEU A 79 -13.52 10.20 0.44
N ASN A 80 -12.23 9.90 0.62
CA ASN A 80 -11.79 8.65 1.22
C ASN A 80 -10.38 8.81 1.82
N ALA A 81 -9.92 7.78 2.55
CA ALA A 81 -8.56 7.69 3.06
C ALA A 81 -8.09 6.24 3.07
N PHE A 82 -6.80 6.05 3.28
CA PHE A 82 -6.21 4.76 3.58
C PHE A 82 -4.89 4.92 4.34
N THR A 83 -4.60 3.97 5.21
CA THR A 83 -3.33 3.83 5.92
C THR A 83 -2.55 2.65 5.35
N ASP A 84 -1.28 2.89 5.03
CA ASP A 84 -0.32 1.88 4.65
C ASP A 84 0.77 1.74 5.73
N LYS A 85 1.73 0.86 5.51
CA LYS A 85 2.87 0.67 6.42
C LYS A 85 3.73 1.93 6.56
N GLU A 86 3.90 2.72 5.51
CA GLU A 86 4.86 3.83 5.43
C GLU A 86 4.23 5.21 5.29
N TYR A 87 2.95 5.30 4.97
CA TYR A 87 2.23 6.57 4.76
C TYR A 87 0.74 6.41 4.98
N THR A 88 0.07 7.54 5.20
CA THR A 88 -1.39 7.67 5.22
C THR A 88 -1.78 8.69 4.16
N CYS A 89 -2.90 8.49 3.48
CA CYS A 89 -3.40 9.39 2.46
C CYS A 89 -4.88 9.67 2.67
N TYR A 90 -5.24 10.95 2.75
CA TYR A 90 -6.59 11.46 2.70
C TYR A 90 -6.79 12.06 1.32
N TYR A 91 -7.82 11.65 0.59
CA TYR A 91 -7.96 12.10 -0.79
C TYR A 91 -9.41 12.31 -1.19
N ALA A 92 -9.58 13.21 -2.14
CA ALA A 92 -10.89 13.44 -2.75
C ALA A 92 -10.76 13.61 -4.25
N LYS A 93 -11.86 13.32 -4.96
CA LYS A 93 -12.04 13.57 -6.37
C LYS A 93 -13.32 14.37 -6.56
N ALA A 94 -13.25 15.46 -7.33
CA ALA A 94 -14.40 16.31 -7.62
C ALA A 94 -14.27 16.96 -9.01
N LEU A 95 -15.23 17.81 -9.37
CA LEU A 95 -15.06 18.72 -10.50
C LEU A 95 -13.98 19.76 -10.18
N SER A 96 -13.26 20.22 -11.19
CA SER A 96 -12.12 21.15 -11.03
C SER A 96 -12.52 22.47 -10.38
N GLU A 97 -13.71 22.98 -10.65
CA GLU A 97 -14.26 24.21 -10.03
C GLU A 97 -14.41 24.11 -8.49
N HIS A 98 -14.34 22.90 -7.93
CA HIS A 98 -14.46 22.64 -6.50
C HIS A 98 -13.12 22.35 -5.82
N VAL A 99 -11.98 22.60 -6.49
CA VAL A 99 -10.63 22.29 -5.93
C VAL A 99 -10.39 23.01 -4.59
N GLU A 100 -10.84 24.25 -4.46
CA GLU A 100 -10.68 25.02 -3.23
C GLU A 100 -11.40 24.38 -2.04
N ILE A 101 -12.67 24.00 -2.19
CA ILE A 101 -13.41 23.34 -1.10
C ILE A 101 -12.85 21.95 -0.78
N VAL A 102 -12.36 21.21 -1.78
CA VAL A 102 -11.71 19.93 -1.58
C VAL A 102 -10.42 20.10 -0.74
N MET A 103 -9.60 21.09 -1.09
CA MET A 103 -8.38 21.40 -0.35
C MET A 103 -8.70 21.86 1.07
N ASP A 104 -9.71 22.73 1.25
CA ASP A 104 -10.13 23.23 2.55
C ASP A 104 -10.60 22.07 3.47
N VAL A 105 -11.49 21.21 2.98
CA VAL A 105 -12.00 20.06 3.76
C VAL A 105 -10.87 19.13 4.18
N LEU A 106 -9.99 18.70 3.24
CA LEU A 106 -8.91 17.76 3.55
C LEU A 106 -7.91 18.34 4.55
N THR A 107 -7.58 19.63 4.40
CA THR A 107 -6.61 20.30 5.28
C THR A 107 -7.20 20.62 6.64
N ASP A 108 -8.49 20.98 6.71
CA ASP A 108 -9.22 21.20 7.97
C ASP A 108 -9.30 19.90 8.79
N MET A 109 -9.64 18.78 8.15
CA MET A 109 -9.61 17.46 8.77
C MET A 109 -8.24 17.14 9.38
N LEU A 110 -7.15 17.39 8.66
CA LEU A 110 -5.79 17.09 9.12
C LEU A 110 -5.34 18.02 10.26
N ALA A 111 -5.58 19.33 10.10
CA ALA A 111 -5.01 20.36 10.97
C ALA A 111 -5.86 20.64 12.21
N HIS A 112 -7.18 20.41 12.14
CA HIS A 112 -8.12 20.88 13.15
C HIS A 112 -9.08 19.81 13.66
N SER A 113 -8.76 18.51 13.51
CA SER A 113 -9.61 17.45 14.08
C SER A 113 -9.83 17.66 15.57
N LEU A 114 -11.08 17.58 16.01
CA LEU A 114 -11.48 17.79 17.42
C LEU A 114 -10.96 16.71 18.35
N LEU A 115 -10.74 15.49 17.84
CA LEU A 115 -10.38 14.32 18.65
C LEU A 115 -11.28 14.18 19.87
N ASP A 116 -12.60 14.34 19.64
CA ASP A 116 -13.61 14.36 20.69
C ASP A 116 -13.60 13.03 21.48
N PRO A 117 -13.58 13.06 22.83
CA PRO A 117 -13.53 11.85 23.65
C PRO A 117 -14.70 10.88 23.44
N GLU A 118 -15.91 11.39 23.15
CA GLU A 118 -17.07 10.54 22.90
C GLU A 118 -16.95 9.87 21.52
N GLU A 119 -16.46 10.60 20.50
CA GLU A 119 -16.19 10.03 19.19
C GLU A 119 -15.04 9.01 19.24
N ILE A 120 -13.97 9.27 20.03
CA ILE A 120 -12.91 8.28 20.29
C ILE A 120 -13.51 7.00 20.88
N ALA A 121 -14.39 7.12 21.87
CA ALA A 121 -15.02 5.95 22.51
C ALA A 121 -15.92 5.17 21.53
N ARG A 122 -16.68 5.87 20.67
CA ARG A 122 -17.50 5.24 19.61
C ARG A 122 -16.65 4.56 18.57
N GLU A 123 -15.60 5.23 18.09
CA GLU A 123 -14.76 4.74 17.00
C GLU A 123 -13.88 3.57 17.42
N LYS A 124 -13.49 3.49 18.69
CA LYS A 124 -12.88 2.27 19.23
C LYS A 124 -13.74 1.04 18.99
N ASN A 125 -15.05 1.15 19.24
CA ASN A 125 -15.95 0.02 19.02
C ASN A 125 -16.04 -0.34 17.53
N VAL A 126 -16.07 0.66 16.64
CA VAL A 126 -16.06 0.45 15.17
C VAL A 126 -14.80 -0.30 14.75
N VAL A 127 -13.62 0.17 15.15
CA VAL A 127 -12.34 -0.47 14.80
C VAL A 127 -12.20 -1.86 15.46
N LEU A 128 -12.74 -2.07 16.66
CA LEU A 128 -12.76 -3.40 17.28
C LEU A 128 -13.65 -4.39 16.52
N GLU A 129 -14.80 -3.95 16.00
CA GLU A 129 -15.63 -4.77 15.09
C GLU A 129 -14.92 -5.03 13.76
N GLU A 130 -14.21 -4.03 13.22
CA GLU A 130 -13.41 -4.21 12.01
C GLU A 130 -12.29 -5.24 12.23
N ILE A 131 -11.58 -5.21 13.36
CA ILE A 131 -10.59 -6.23 13.73
C ILE A 131 -11.22 -7.62 13.79
N LYS A 132 -12.42 -7.76 14.33
CA LYS A 132 -13.13 -9.05 14.36
C LYS A 132 -13.48 -9.52 12.95
N ARG A 133 -14.08 -8.64 12.13
CA ARG A 133 -14.44 -8.93 10.75
C ARG A 133 -13.20 -9.32 9.93
N TYR A 134 -12.10 -8.58 10.06
CA TYR A 134 -10.84 -8.89 9.39
C TYR A 134 -10.29 -10.27 9.81
N LYS A 135 -10.35 -10.59 11.10
CA LYS A 135 -9.98 -11.93 11.57
C LYS A 135 -10.86 -13.03 10.97
N ASP A 136 -12.12 -12.77 10.68
CA ASP A 136 -13.05 -13.74 10.09
C ASP A 136 -12.86 -13.90 8.56
N GLN A 137 -11.94 -13.17 7.96
CA GLN A 137 -11.53 -13.28 6.56
C GLN A 137 -10.15 -13.95 6.47
N PRO A 138 -10.06 -15.29 6.34
CA PRO A 138 -8.78 -15.99 6.33
C PRO A 138 -7.91 -15.65 5.11
N GLU A 139 -8.53 -15.30 3.99
CA GLU A 139 -7.87 -14.83 2.76
C GLU A 139 -7.07 -13.54 2.97
N ASP A 140 -7.57 -12.61 3.80
CA ASP A 140 -6.86 -11.38 4.13
C ASP A 140 -5.88 -11.60 5.29
N THR A 141 -6.33 -12.33 6.33
CA THR A 141 -5.54 -12.58 7.53
C THR A 141 -4.23 -13.34 7.23
N VAL A 142 -4.21 -14.22 6.22
CA VAL A 142 -3.01 -14.99 5.87
C VAL A 142 -1.84 -14.09 5.43
N HIS A 143 -2.10 -12.95 4.81
CA HIS A 143 -1.08 -11.99 4.41
C HIS A 143 -0.39 -11.35 5.61
N ASP A 144 -1.15 -11.01 6.65
CA ASP A 144 -0.58 -10.50 7.90
C ASP A 144 0.20 -11.57 8.65
N ILE A 145 -0.31 -12.81 8.70
CA ILE A 145 0.42 -13.96 9.29
C ILE A 145 1.75 -14.15 8.53
N PHE A 146 1.73 -14.05 7.21
CA PHE A 146 2.93 -14.17 6.38
C PHE A 146 3.94 -13.06 6.69
N ALA A 147 3.53 -11.80 6.66
CA ALA A 147 4.40 -10.66 6.95
C ALA A 147 4.99 -10.72 8.37
N GLN A 148 4.17 -11.11 9.38
CA GLN A 148 4.64 -11.31 10.75
C GLN A 148 5.62 -12.48 10.89
N THR A 149 5.43 -13.53 10.11
CA THR A 149 6.30 -14.70 10.11
C THR A 149 7.62 -14.39 9.42
N LEU A 150 7.56 -13.77 8.25
CA LEU A 150 8.72 -13.36 7.47
C LEU A 150 9.58 -12.36 8.25
N TRP A 151 8.98 -11.36 8.84
CA TRP A 151 9.68 -10.25 9.51
C TRP A 151 9.37 -10.19 11.01
N LYS A 152 9.70 -11.25 11.70
CA LYS A 152 9.51 -11.33 13.15
C LYS A 152 10.19 -10.15 13.86
N ASN A 153 9.44 -9.47 14.75
CA ASN A 153 9.93 -8.32 15.52
C ASN A 153 10.31 -7.08 14.68
N HIS A 154 9.90 -7.01 13.42
CA HIS A 154 10.07 -5.80 12.61
C HIS A 154 8.71 -5.08 12.41
N PRO A 155 8.67 -3.73 12.48
CA PRO A 155 7.41 -2.99 12.33
C PRO A 155 6.65 -3.27 11.02
N LEU A 156 7.36 -3.46 9.90
CA LEU A 156 6.74 -3.81 8.61
C LEU A 156 5.98 -5.16 8.64
N GLY A 157 6.30 -6.06 9.56
CA GLY A 157 5.59 -7.32 9.75
C GLY A 157 4.28 -7.19 10.56
N ARG A 158 4.00 -6.03 11.20
CA ARG A 158 2.83 -5.85 12.07
C ARG A 158 1.58 -5.53 11.26
N PRO A 159 0.37 -5.96 11.69
CA PRO A 159 -0.89 -5.52 11.07
C PRO A 159 -1.06 -4.01 11.17
N ILE A 160 -1.64 -3.41 10.14
CA ILE A 160 -1.93 -1.95 10.11
C ILE A 160 -3.00 -1.60 11.13
N ILE A 161 -4.02 -2.43 11.25
CA ILE A 161 -5.17 -2.21 12.13
C ILE A 161 -4.83 -2.34 13.64
N GLY A 162 -3.61 -2.81 13.96
CA GLY A 162 -3.19 -3.07 15.35
C GLY A 162 -3.80 -4.34 15.94
N THR A 163 -4.06 -4.32 17.25
CA THR A 163 -4.69 -5.44 17.98
C THR A 163 -5.84 -4.92 18.83
N SER A 164 -6.79 -5.81 19.16
CA SER A 164 -7.92 -5.43 20.04
C SER A 164 -7.42 -4.84 21.37
N HIS A 165 -6.32 -5.36 21.92
CA HIS A 165 -5.74 -4.84 23.15
C HIS A 165 -5.18 -3.42 22.97
N THR A 166 -4.35 -3.19 21.95
CA THR A 166 -3.71 -1.88 21.73
C THR A 166 -4.74 -0.81 21.37
N VAL A 167 -5.69 -1.12 20.47
CA VAL A 167 -6.75 -0.17 20.08
C VAL A 167 -7.64 0.19 21.28
N SER A 168 -8.03 -0.78 22.13
CA SER A 168 -8.82 -0.49 23.33
C SER A 168 -8.11 0.45 24.32
N SER A 169 -6.78 0.39 24.37
CA SER A 169 -5.96 1.19 25.30
C SER A 169 -5.60 2.60 24.77
N LEU A 170 -5.88 2.92 23.50
CA LEU A 170 -5.60 4.26 22.97
C LEU A 170 -6.37 5.31 23.76
N THR A 171 -5.72 6.42 24.06
CA THR A 171 -6.34 7.60 24.68
C THR A 171 -6.20 8.81 23.75
N ARG A 172 -6.93 9.88 24.05
CA ARG A 172 -6.81 11.14 23.34
C ARG A 172 -5.37 11.66 23.38
N GLU A 173 -4.73 11.58 24.54
CA GLU A 173 -3.36 12.03 24.74
C GLU A 173 -2.38 11.25 23.86
N HIS A 174 -2.57 9.94 23.70
CA HIS A 174 -1.76 9.13 22.77
C HIS A 174 -1.90 9.62 21.34
N ILE A 175 -3.11 9.96 20.91
CA ILE A 175 -3.38 10.45 19.54
C ILE A 175 -2.75 11.81 19.32
N GLU A 176 -2.95 12.75 20.26
CA GLU A 176 -2.40 14.10 20.18
C GLU A 176 -0.86 14.08 20.18
N GLU A 177 -0.23 13.32 21.08
CA GLU A 177 1.22 13.16 21.13
C GLU A 177 1.77 12.55 19.86
N TYR A 178 1.09 11.52 19.31
CA TYR A 178 1.50 10.87 18.08
C TYR A 178 1.40 11.84 16.89
N MET A 179 0.31 12.57 16.76
CA MET A 179 0.14 13.58 15.70
C MET A 179 1.18 14.71 15.81
N GLN A 180 1.39 15.26 17.02
CA GLN A 180 2.39 16.30 17.23
C GLN A 180 3.81 15.86 16.86
N THR A 181 4.14 14.60 17.11
CA THR A 181 5.48 14.06 16.85
C THR A 181 5.69 13.66 15.39
N HIS A 182 4.64 13.15 14.73
CA HIS A 182 4.78 12.46 13.44
C HIS A 182 4.15 13.21 12.26
N TYR A 183 3.06 13.97 12.47
CA TYR A 183 2.34 14.69 11.42
C TYR A 183 2.95 16.09 11.19
N THR A 184 4.26 16.11 11.01
CA THR A 184 5.06 17.33 10.88
C THR A 184 5.09 17.83 9.43
N PRO A 185 5.32 19.14 9.18
CA PRO A 185 5.25 19.69 7.82
C PRO A 185 6.14 18.98 6.80
N ASP A 186 7.32 18.51 7.19
CA ASP A 186 8.25 17.77 6.32
C ASP A 186 7.73 16.39 5.89
N LYS A 187 6.69 15.86 6.55
CA LYS A 187 6.00 14.61 6.20
C LYS A 187 4.78 14.84 5.33
N ILE A 188 4.29 16.07 5.23
CA ILE A 188 3.10 16.38 4.46
C ILE A 188 3.45 16.60 3.00
N VAL A 189 2.70 15.94 2.11
CA VAL A 189 2.74 16.13 0.67
C VAL A 189 1.31 16.37 0.17
N VAL A 190 1.10 17.48 -0.52
CA VAL A 190 -0.11 17.74 -1.29
C VAL A 190 0.15 17.29 -2.72
N SER A 191 -0.62 16.33 -3.21
CA SER A 191 -0.51 15.83 -4.59
C SER A 191 -1.82 16.06 -5.33
N VAL A 192 -1.76 16.76 -6.47
CA VAL A 192 -2.97 17.13 -7.23
C VAL A 192 -2.79 16.79 -8.71
N ALA A 193 -3.81 16.17 -9.30
CA ALA A 193 -3.85 15.92 -10.74
C ALA A 193 -5.22 16.30 -11.31
N GLY A 194 -5.24 17.06 -12.40
CA GLY A 194 -6.48 17.48 -13.05
C GLY A 194 -6.39 18.85 -13.71
N ASN A 195 -7.56 19.41 -14.00
CA ASN A 195 -7.64 20.75 -14.61
C ASN A 195 -7.49 21.83 -13.53
N VAL A 196 -6.26 22.07 -13.13
CA VAL A 196 -5.86 23.05 -12.12
C VAL A 196 -4.45 23.51 -12.43
N THR A 197 -4.11 24.75 -12.10
CA THR A 197 -2.75 25.26 -12.25
C THR A 197 -1.90 24.97 -11.01
N HIS A 198 -0.60 24.81 -11.18
CA HIS A 198 0.32 24.62 -10.05
C HIS A 198 0.30 25.80 -9.08
N ALA A 199 0.25 27.02 -9.62
CA ALA A 199 0.19 28.27 -8.83
C ALA A 199 -1.05 28.30 -7.90
N GLU A 200 -2.21 27.91 -8.41
CA GLU A 200 -3.45 27.79 -7.63
C GLU A 200 -3.32 26.78 -6.49
N VAL A 201 -2.77 25.58 -6.79
CA VAL A 201 -2.55 24.54 -5.76
C VAL A 201 -1.59 25.01 -4.69
N VAL A 202 -0.50 25.69 -5.06
CA VAL A 202 0.48 26.25 -4.11
C VAL A 202 -0.14 27.34 -3.24
N GLU A 203 -0.95 28.22 -3.81
CA GLU A 203 -1.66 29.26 -3.08
C GLU A 203 -2.60 28.66 -2.03
N LEU A 204 -3.45 27.68 -2.44
CA LEU A 204 -4.36 26.98 -1.55
C LEU A 204 -3.62 26.22 -0.45
N ALA A 205 -2.57 25.49 -0.81
CA ALA A 205 -1.75 24.76 0.15
C ALA A 205 -1.07 25.71 1.16
N ASN A 206 -0.58 26.85 0.72
CA ASN A 206 0.02 27.83 1.61
C ASN A 206 -1.03 28.46 2.54
N ARG A 207 -2.22 28.76 2.03
CA ARG A 207 -3.34 29.31 2.81
C ARG A 207 -3.77 28.38 3.93
N PHE A 208 -3.93 27.11 3.64
CA PHE A 208 -4.51 26.13 4.57
C PHE A 208 -3.48 25.40 5.43
N LEU A 209 -2.25 25.20 4.95
CA LEU A 209 -1.21 24.42 5.64
C LEU A 209 0.00 25.25 6.03
N GLY A 210 0.11 26.52 5.58
CA GLY A 210 1.29 27.35 5.81
C GLY A 210 1.57 27.66 7.29
N SER A 211 0.55 27.60 8.14
CA SER A 211 0.66 27.80 9.60
C SER A 211 1.08 26.56 10.38
N ILE A 212 1.01 25.37 9.79
CA ILE A 212 1.42 24.13 10.45
C ILE A 212 2.93 24.20 10.75
N SER A 213 3.29 23.91 11.96
CA SER A 213 4.67 23.94 12.44
C SER A 213 5.00 22.70 13.25
N GLY A 214 6.28 22.38 13.38
CA GLY A 214 6.76 21.27 14.17
C GLY A 214 8.20 20.91 13.78
N PRO A 215 8.96 20.26 14.68
CA PRO A 215 10.29 19.77 14.35
C PRO A 215 10.20 18.64 13.31
N PRO A 216 11.17 18.53 12.38
CA PRO A 216 11.17 17.47 11.41
C PRO A 216 11.20 16.08 12.05
N TYR A 217 10.27 15.20 11.66
CA TYR A 217 10.26 13.82 12.11
C TYR A 217 11.26 12.99 11.31
N LYS A 218 12.12 12.24 12.00
CA LYS A 218 13.06 11.32 11.38
C LYS A 218 12.68 9.88 11.70
N ARG A 219 12.18 9.16 10.68
CA ARG A 219 11.95 7.73 10.79
C ARG A 219 13.24 6.99 11.10
N ARG A 220 13.21 6.10 12.08
CA ARG A 220 14.33 5.21 12.36
C ARG A 220 14.44 4.14 11.28
N ALA A 221 15.43 4.26 10.41
CA ALA A 221 15.71 3.26 9.39
C ALA A 221 16.15 1.93 10.04
N ARG A 222 15.52 0.84 9.65
CA ARG A 222 15.89 -0.52 10.05
C ARG A 222 15.56 -1.47 8.91
N LYS A 223 16.56 -2.18 8.41
CA LYS A 223 16.37 -3.18 7.36
C LYS A 223 15.71 -4.42 7.98
N PRO A 224 14.58 -4.91 7.44
CA PRO A 224 13.98 -6.15 7.91
C PRO A 224 14.90 -7.33 7.59
N GLN A 225 14.89 -8.34 8.46
CA GLN A 225 15.62 -9.59 8.27
C GLN A 225 14.61 -10.73 8.17
N PRO A 226 14.66 -11.54 7.12
CA PRO A 226 13.77 -12.69 6.98
C PRO A 226 14.08 -13.72 8.07
N SER A 227 13.04 -14.34 8.60
CA SER A 227 13.20 -15.34 9.69
C SER A 227 13.35 -16.78 9.18
N GLY A 228 12.97 -17.06 7.92
CA GLY A 228 12.99 -18.41 7.33
C GLY A 228 12.04 -19.43 7.99
N ASN A 229 11.04 -18.95 8.75
CA ASN A 229 10.13 -19.80 9.49
C ASN A 229 8.83 -20.03 8.72
N SER A 230 8.13 -21.12 9.04
CA SER A 230 6.76 -21.39 8.59
C SER A 230 5.78 -21.23 9.75
N LYS A 231 4.54 -20.84 9.46
CA LYS A 231 3.48 -20.73 10.45
C LYS A 231 2.14 -21.22 9.92
N THR A 232 1.55 -22.16 10.63
CA THR A 232 0.21 -22.65 10.39
C THR A 232 -0.73 -22.20 11.49
N VAL A 233 -1.91 -21.71 11.11
CA VAL A 233 -2.98 -21.33 12.03
C VAL A 233 -4.19 -22.21 11.76
N ARG A 234 -4.55 -23.07 12.75
CA ARG A 234 -5.75 -23.90 12.64
C ARG A 234 -7.00 -23.06 12.84
N ARG A 235 -7.90 -23.12 11.86
CA ARG A 235 -9.21 -22.47 11.90
C ARG A 235 -10.26 -23.33 11.19
N ARG A 236 -11.49 -23.27 11.65
CA ARG A 236 -12.63 -23.93 10.97
C ARG A 236 -13.10 -23.03 9.82
N THR A 237 -12.62 -23.31 8.63
CA THR A 237 -12.98 -22.66 7.37
C THR A 237 -13.21 -23.72 6.31
N GLU A 238 -13.88 -23.38 5.21
CA GLU A 238 -14.09 -24.29 4.07
C GLU A 238 -12.77 -24.53 3.31
N GLN A 239 -11.89 -23.53 3.27
CA GLN A 239 -10.64 -23.56 2.52
C GLN A 239 -9.43 -23.36 3.42
N VAL A 240 -8.28 -23.78 2.92
CA VAL A 240 -6.96 -23.40 3.40
C VAL A 240 -6.48 -22.23 2.54
N HIS A 241 -6.20 -21.10 3.18
CA HIS A 241 -5.55 -19.97 2.55
C HIS A 241 -4.07 -19.96 2.92
N PHE A 242 -3.21 -19.65 1.95
CA PHE A 242 -1.77 -19.67 2.17
C PHE A 242 -1.05 -18.53 1.46
N CYS A 243 0.14 -18.19 1.99
CA CYS A 243 1.17 -17.40 1.33
C CYS A 243 2.48 -18.15 1.40
N LEU A 244 3.15 -18.29 0.25
CA LEU A 244 4.49 -18.87 0.11
C LEU A 244 5.40 -17.87 -0.59
N GLY A 245 6.49 -17.46 0.03
CA GLY A 245 7.39 -16.48 -0.57
C GLY A 245 8.51 -16.05 0.36
N GLY A 246 9.04 -14.87 0.15
CA GLY A 246 10.20 -14.40 0.90
C GLY A 246 10.39 -12.89 0.85
N GLN A 247 11.60 -12.47 1.26
CA GLN A 247 11.96 -11.06 1.21
C GLN A 247 12.24 -10.64 -0.22
N GLY A 248 11.47 -9.67 -0.71
CA GLY A 248 11.68 -8.97 -1.98
C GLY A 248 12.61 -7.76 -1.83
N PHE A 249 12.51 -6.86 -2.80
CA PHE A 249 13.41 -5.71 -2.94
C PHE A 249 12.80 -4.41 -2.42
N SER A 250 13.66 -3.49 -2.00
CA SER A 250 13.25 -2.17 -1.52
C SER A 250 12.83 -1.26 -2.69
N GLN A 251 12.15 -0.15 -2.37
CA GLN A 251 11.77 0.87 -3.35
C GLN A 251 12.95 1.49 -4.10
N LYS A 252 14.15 1.47 -3.49
CA LYS A 252 15.36 2.05 -4.08
C LYS A 252 16.20 1.04 -4.86
N ASP A 253 15.84 -0.23 -4.80
CA ASP A 253 16.54 -1.32 -5.47
C ASP A 253 16.01 -1.48 -6.90
N ASP A 254 16.89 -1.49 -7.89
CA ASP A 254 16.50 -1.68 -9.28
C ASP A 254 16.01 -3.10 -9.56
N ASP A 255 16.38 -4.09 -8.76
CA ASP A 255 15.91 -5.47 -8.88
C ASP A 255 14.39 -5.62 -8.64
N ARG A 256 13.74 -4.61 -8.06
CA ARG A 256 12.27 -4.59 -8.00
C ARG A 256 11.61 -4.62 -9.39
N TRP A 257 12.28 -4.09 -10.42
CA TRP A 257 11.76 -4.12 -11.79
C TRP A 257 11.88 -5.51 -12.39
N VAL A 258 12.99 -6.20 -12.08
CA VAL A 258 13.14 -7.62 -12.44
C VAL A 258 12.06 -8.45 -11.76
N LEU A 259 11.83 -8.22 -10.46
CA LEU A 259 10.78 -8.91 -9.71
C LEU A 259 9.38 -8.62 -10.28
N THR A 260 9.12 -7.40 -10.76
CA THR A 260 7.85 -7.08 -11.43
C THR A 260 7.61 -7.94 -12.69
N ILE A 261 8.65 -8.22 -13.47
CA ILE A 261 8.56 -9.12 -14.64
C ILE A 261 8.30 -10.57 -14.18
N ILE A 262 9.05 -11.04 -13.19
CA ILE A 262 8.87 -12.39 -12.64
C ILE A 262 7.46 -12.56 -12.07
N ASP A 263 6.97 -11.61 -11.29
CA ASP A 263 5.61 -11.61 -10.70
C ASP A 263 4.53 -11.66 -11.79
N SER A 264 4.65 -10.84 -12.83
CA SER A 264 3.71 -10.82 -13.96
C SER A 264 3.59 -12.20 -14.65
N VAL A 265 4.70 -12.93 -14.81
CA VAL A 265 4.71 -14.26 -15.44
C VAL A 265 4.22 -15.33 -14.47
N LEU A 266 4.60 -15.26 -13.20
CA LEU A 266 4.26 -16.29 -12.21
C LEU A 266 2.79 -16.27 -11.81
N GLY A 267 2.25 -15.12 -11.37
CA GLY A 267 0.92 -15.08 -10.77
C GLY A 267 0.18 -13.76 -10.95
N GLY A 268 0.73 -12.78 -11.67
CA GLY A 268 0.18 -11.43 -11.76
C GLY A 268 -1.08 -11.28 -12.64
N ASN A 269 -1.51 -12.32 -13.37
CA ASN A 269 -2.66 -12.26 -14.28
C ASN A 269 -3.21 -13.63 -14.66
N MET A 270 -4.32 -13.67 -15.42
CA MET A 270 -4.98 -14.92 -15.82
C MET A 270 -4.16 -15.79 -16.79
N SER A 271 -3.21 -15.23 -17.51
CA SER A 271 -2.30 -15.98 -18.40
C SER A 271 -1.02 -16.43 -17.70
N SER A 272 -0.85 -16.13 -16.43
CA SER A 272 0.32 -16.49 -15.63
C SER A 272 0.45 -17.99 -15.39
N ARG A 273 1.67 -18.46 -15.15
CA ARG A 273 1.97 -19.90 -14.98
C ARG A 273 1.14 -20.55 -13.89
N LEU A 274 1.07 -19.93 -12.69
CA LEU A 274 0.33 -20.47 -11.56
C LEU A 274 -1.18 -20.53 -11.84
N PHE A 275 -1.74 -19.48 -12.42
CA PHE A 275 -3.16 -19.45 -12.75
C PHE A 275 -3.50 -20.55 -13.77
N GLN A 276 -2.72 -20.67 -14.84
CA GLN A 276 -2.94 -21.68 -15.87
C GLN A 276 -2.75 -23.12 -15.35
N GLU A 277 -1.70 -23.34 -14.55
CA GLU A 277 -1.33 -24.68 -14.10
C GLU A 277 -2.22 -25.20 -12.99
N ILE A 278 -2.59 -24.35 -12.03
CA ILE A 278 -3.31 -24.75 -10.82
C ILE A 278 -4.82 -24.59 -11.00
N ARG A 279 -5.27 -23.45 -11.55
CA ARG A 279 -6.69 -23.14 -11.69
C ARG A 279 -7.26 -23.69 -12.99
N GLU A 280 -6.72 -23.30 -14.15
CA GLU A 280 -7.35 -23.63 -15.44
C GLU A 280 -7.19 -25.10 -15.81
N LYS A 281 -5.99 -25.64 -15.71
CA LYS A 281 -5.73 -27.03 -16.12
C LYS A 281 -6.22 -28.07 -15.11
N ARG A 282 -6.18 -27.76 -13.81
CA ARG A 282 -6.44 -28.75 -12.75
C ARG A 282 -7.63 -28.45 -11.86
N GLY A 283 -8.12 -27.20 -11.84
CA GLY A 283 -9.26 -26.81 -10.98
C GLY A 283 -8.99 -26.93 -9.47
N LEU A 284 -7.72 -26.86 -9.04
CA LEU A 284 -7.33 -27.09 -7.65
C LEU A 284 -7.53 -25.89 -6.72
N ALA A 285 -7.59 -24.68 -7.28
CA ALA A 285 -7.80 -23.44 -6.55
C ALA A 285 -8.70 -22.50 -7.34
N TYR A 286 -9.62 -21.82 -6.68
CA TYR A 286 -10.40 -20.75 -7.30
C TYR A 286 -9.59 -19.46 -7.46
N ALA A 287 -8.81 -19.12 -6.44
CA ALA A 287 -7.92 -17.98 -6.43
C ALA A 287 -6.49 -18.46 -6.20
N ILE A 288 -5.60 -18.08 -7.10
CA ILE A 288 -4.16 -18.29 -7.04
C ILE A 288 -3.48 -17.13 -7.77
N GLY A 289 -2.45 -16.55 -7.17
CA GLY A 289 -1.72 -15.45 -7.75
C GLY A 289 -0.42 -15.18 -7.01
N SER A 290 0.30 -14.15 -7.45
CA SER A 290 1.47 -13.64 -6.75
C SER A 290 1.43 -12.13 -6.65
N TYR A 291 2.20 -11.57 -5.74
CA TYR A 291 2.37 -10.13 -5.62
C TYR A 291 3.78 -9.79 -5.12
N ALA A 292 4.24 -8.60 -5.53
CA ALA A 292 5.44 -7.98 -5.02
C ALA A 292 5.10 -6.62 -4.40
N VAL A 293 5.56 -6.40 -3.16
CA VAL A 293 5.43 -5.11 -2.47
C VAL A 293 6.81 -4.64 -2.06
N SER A 294 7.12 -3.38 -2.36
CA SER A 294 8.38 -2.75 -1.97
C SER A 294 8.14 -1.64 -0.95
N TYR A 295 8.96 -1.63 0.10
CA TYR A 295 9.03 -0.59 1.13
C TYR A 295 10.38 0.13 1.05
N THR A 296 10.60 1.15 1.87
CA THR A 296 11.83 1.94 1.84
C THR A 296 13.09 1.10 2.09
N GLU A 297 13.05 0.13 3.03
CA GLU A 297 14.24 -0.69 3.40
C GLU A 297 14.12 -2.17 3.08
N GLY A 298 13.05 -2.61 2.42
CA GLY A 298 12.86 -4.01 2.05
C GLY A 298 11.63 -4.21 1.19
N GLY A 299 11.29 -5.46 0.90
CA GLY A 299 10.09 -5.81 0.14
C GLY A 299 9.63 -7.22 0.44
N ILE A 300 8.47 -7.57 -0.07
CA ILE A 300 7.87 -8.91 -0.01
C ILE A 300 7.63 -9.38 -1.44
N PHE A 301 7.89 -10.65 -1.68
CA PHE A 301 7.31 -11.41 -2.77
C PHE A 301 6.56 -12.60 -2.17
N ALA A 302 5.32 -12.82 -2.59
CA ALA A 302 4.56 -14.00 -2.16
C ALA A 302 3.61 -14.50 -3.26
N VAL A 303 3.52 -15.83 -3.38
CA VAL A 303 2.41 -16.53 -4.01
C VAL A 303 1.34 -16.72 -2.95
N HIS A 304 0.10 -16.45 -3.28
CA HIS A 304 -1.05 -16.65 -2.40
C HIS A 304 -2.16 -17.41 -3.09
N GLY A 305 -2.96 -18.13 -2.32
CA GLY A 305 -4.10 -18.83 -2.87
C GLY A 305 -5.01 -19.43 -1.81
N GLY A 306 -6.20 -19.83 -2.28
CA GLY A 306 -7.21 -20.55 -1.48
C GLY A 306 -7.57 -21.88 -2.15
N THR A 307 -7.52 -22.98 -1.40
CA THR A 307 -7.79 -24.33 -1.91
C THR A 307 -8.48 -25.21 -0.86
N SER A 308 -9.02 -26.34 -1.27
CA SER A 308 -9.59 -27.29 -0.31
C SER A 308 -8.49 -27.93 0.57
N PRO A 309 -8.80 -28.36 1.80
CA PRO A 309 -7.84 -29.06 2.65
C PRO A 309 -7.22 -30.28 1.98
N GLN A 310 -8.00 -31.00 1.16
CA GLN A 310 -7.58 -32.23 0.47
C GLN A 310 -6.56 -31.97 -0.64
N THR A 311 -6.62 -30.81 -1.27
CA THR A 311 -5.75 -30.45 -2.41
C THR A 311 -4.59 -29.51 -2.01
N PHE A 312 -4.54 -29.06 -0.75
CA PHE A 312 -3.56 -28.09 -0.27
C PHE A 312 -2.10 -28.53 -0.53
N SER A 313 -1.74 -29.77 -0.16
CA SER A 313 -0.38 -30.29 -0.37
C SER A 313 0.00 -30.31 -1.85
N GLN A 314 -0.93 -30.70 -2.73
CA GLN A 314 -0.72 -30.70 -4.18
C GLN A 314 -0.54 -29.29 -4.74
N VAL A 315 -1.35 -28.33 -4.28
CA VAL A 315 -1.21 -26.92 -4.69
C VAL A 315 0.13 -26.34 -4.24
N LEU A 316 0.55 -26.65 -3.02
CA LEU A 316 1.83 -26.19 -2.48
C LEU A 316 3.01 -26.79 -3.27
N GLU A 317 2.95 -28.09 -3.59
CA GLU A 317 3.97 -28.77 -4.42
C GLU A 317 4.07 -28.14 -5.81
N LEU A 318 2.93 -27.92 -6.50
CA LEU A 318 2.90 -27.28 -7.81
C LEU A 318 3.44 -25.84 -7.76
N THR A 319 3.08 -25.09 -6.72
CA THR A 319 3.59 -23.73 -6.50
C THR A 319 5.10 -23.75 -6.34
N THR A 320 5.63 -24.59 -5.46
CA THR A 320 7.07 -24.74 -5.24
C THR A 320 7.80 -25.16 -6.51
N LYS A 321 7.20 -26.07 -7.29
CA LYS A 321 7.76 -26.51 -8.57
C LYS A 321 7.85 -25.37 -9.59
N GLU A 322 6.84 -24.49 -9.66
CA GLU A 322 6.89 -23.34 -10.58
C GLU A 322 7.95 -22.30 -10.15
N LEU A 323 8.12 -22.07 -8.84
CA LEU A 323 9.24 -21.24 -8.34
C LEU A 323 10.60 -21.83 -8.71
N GLU A 324 10.75 -23.15 -8.52
CA GLU A 324 11.97 -23.87 -8.92
C GLU A 324 12.18 -23.86 -10.45
N ASN A 325 11.12 -23.95 -11.24
CA ASN A 325 11.21 -23.88 -12.70
C ASN A 325 11.78 -22.53 -13.14
N VAL A 326 11.31 -21.42 -12.56
CA VAL A 326 11.86 -20.09 -12.86
C VAL A 326 13.33 -20.01 -12.46
N ARG A 327 13.70 -20.57 -11.29
CA ARG A 327 15.09 -20.58 -10.80
C ARG A 327 16.03 -21.40 -11.68
N LYS A 328 15.59 -22.58 -12.13
CA LYS A 328 16.46 -23.54 -12.86
C LYS A 328 16.48 -23.32 -14.37
N ASN A 329 15.35 -22.93 -14.93
CA ASN A 329 15.13 -22.88 -16.36
C ASN A 329 14.89 -21.46 -16.91
N ASN A 330 14.85 -20.47 -16.02
CA ASN A 330 14.53 -19.07 -16.32
C ASN A 330 13.10 -18.89 -16.91
N LEU A 331 12.79 -17.69 -17.36
CA LEU A 331 11.60 -17.39 -18.16
C LEU A 331 11.95 -17.52 -19.64
N THR A 332 11.00 -17.89 -20.48
CA THR A 332 11.20 -17.90 -21.93
C THR A 332 11.24 -16.46 -22.48
N GLU A 333 11.89 -16.27 -23.63
CA GLU A 333 11.96 -14.95 -24.28
C GLU A 333 10.57 -14.37 -24.60
N ASP A 334 9.64 -15.23 -25.00
CA ASP A 334 8.24 -14.85 -25.26
C ASP A 334 7.52 -14.39 -23.99
N GLU A 335 7.70 -15.06 -22.85
CA GLU A 335 7.14 -14.64 -21.56
C GLU A 335 7.69 -13.29 -21.11
N VAL A 336 9.00 -13.08 -21.21
CA VAL A 336 9.63 -11.81 -20.83
C VAL A 336 9.13 -10.67 -21.73
N MET A 337 9.04 -10.88 -23.04
CA MET A 337 8.54 -9.88 -23.99
C MET A 337 7.07 -9.54 -23.71
N LYS A 338 6.21 -10.53 -23.49
CA LYS A 338 4.79 -10.35 -23.18
C LYS A 338 4.60 -9.62 -21.85
N SER A 339 5.36 -10.01 -20.82
CA SER A 339 5.31 -9.37 -19.51
C SER A 339 5.73 -7.90 -19.57
N LYS A 340 6.84 -7.56 -20.25
CA LYS A 340 7.25 -6.17 -20.47
C LYS A 340 6.15 -5.35 -21.14
N THR A 341 5.50 -5.92 -22.16
CA THR A 341 4.40 -5.27 -22.90
C THR A 341 3.21 -5.04 -21.99
N GLN A 342 2.84 -6.04 -21.18
CA GLN A 342 1.72 -5.98 -20.23
C GLN A 342 1.96 -4.95 -19.13
N VAL A 343 3.13 -4.98 -18.48
CA VAL A 343 3.48 -4.03 -17.41
C VAL A 343 3.50 -2.59 -17.95
N ARG A 344 4.08 -2.38 -19.13
CA ARG A 344 4.04 -1.08 -19.82
C ARG A 344 2.59 -0.64 -20.09
N GLY A 345 1.76 -1.53 -20.63
CA GLY A 345 0.36 -1.25 -20.93
C GLY A 345 -0.42 -0.86 -19.68
N ALA A 346 -0.28 -1.63 -18.59
CA ALA A 346 -0.93 -1.35 -17.33
C ALA A 346 -0.53 0.02 -16.72
N LEU A 347 0.77 0.35 -16.77
CA LEU A 347 1.28 1.65 -16.34
C LEU A 347 0.70 2.81 -17.15
N VAL A 348 0.73 2.71 -18.48
CA VAL A 348 0.24 3.78 -19.36
C VAL A 348 -1.27 3.97 -19.22
N LEU A 349 -2.05 2.89 -19.22
CA LEU A 349 -3.50 2.94 -19.05
C LEU A 349 -3.91 3.48 -17.68
N SER A 350 -3.15 3.18 -16.64
CA SER A 350 -3.43 3.73 -15.30
C SER A 350 -3.37 5.26 -15.27
N LEU A 351 -2.57 5.88 -16.13
CA LEU A 351 -2.42 7.34 -16.20
C LEU A 351 -3.55 8.06 -16.95
N GLU A 352 -4.54 7.34 -17.47
CA GLU A 352 -5.77 7.96 -17.96
C GLU A 352 -6.67 8.44 -16.81
N ASN A 353 -6.48 7.89 -15.61
CA ASN A 353 -7.24 8.24 -14.42
C ASN A 353 -6.51 9.27 -13.55
N MET A 354 -7.17 10.38 -13.21
CA MET A 354 -6.59 11.47 -12.40
C MET A 354 -6.21 11.01 -10.99
N SER A 355 -7.00 10.14 -10.37
CA SER A 355 -6.65 9.59 -9.05
C SER A 355 -5.39 8.75 -9.12
N SER A 356 -5.18 7.96 -10.17
CA SER A 356 -3.95 7.18 -10.36
C SER A 356 -2.72 8.08 -10.57
N ARG A 357 -2.86 9.20 -11.30
CA ARG A 357 -1.79 10.21 -11.45
C ARG A 357 -1.44 10.83 -10.09
N MET A 358 -2.43 11.29 -9.35
CA MET A 358 -2.27 11.85 -8.01
C MET A 358 -1.59 10.85 -7.07
N MET A 359 -2.07 9.59 -7.04
CA MET A 359 -1.49 8.52 -6.21
C MET A 359 -0.02 8.23 -6.57
N ARG A 360 0.31 8.17 -7.86
CA ARG A 360 1.68 7.95 -8.33
C ARG A 360 2.61 9.08 -7.89
N MET A 361 2.20 10.34 -8.06
CA MET A 361 3.00 11.49 -7.65
C MET A 361 3.20 11.52 -6.13
N GLY A 362 2.13 11.33 -5.35
CA GLY A 362 2.20 11.31 -3.89
C GLY A 362 3.14 10.23 -3.36
N ARG A 363 3.01 9.00 -3.83
CA ARG A 363 3.91 7.89 -3.47
C ARG A 363 5.36 8.19 -3.85
N SER A 364 5.58 8.72 -5.04
CA SER A 364 6.92 9.08 -5.52
C SER A 364 7.56 10.15 -4.64
N MET A 365 6.81 11.18 -4.26
CA MET A 365 7.27 12.22 -3.34
C MET A 365 7.59 11.69 -1.94
N ILE A 366 6.79 10.75 -1.42
CA ILE A 366 7.03 10.13 -0.10
C ILE A 366 8.33 9.32 -0.10
N HIS A 367 8.53 8.46 -1.12
CA HIS A 367 9.67 7.53 -1.14
C HIS A 367 10.97 8.16 -1.65
N PHE A 368 10.88 9.09 -2.60
CA PHE A 368 12.05 9.61 -3.32
C PHE A 368 12.26 11.12 -3.17
N GLY A 369 11.30 11.85 -2.62
CA GLY A 369 11.32 13.31 -2.57
C GLY A 369 11.21 13.99 -3.94
N ARG A 370 10.97 13.22 -4.99
CA ARG A 370 10.78 13.66 -6.38
C ARG A 370 9.83 12.74 -7.12
N VAL A 371 9.25 13.19 -8.20
CA VAL A 371 8.48 12.31 -9.09
C VAL A 371 9.44 11.62 -10.05
N ILE A 372 9.36 10.29 -10.11
CA ILE A 372 10.12 9.50 -11.09
C ILE A 372 9.40 9.63 -12.45
N PRO A 373 10.08 10.08 -13.52
CA PRO A 373 9.49 10.14 -14.85
C PRO A 373 9.00 8.77 -15.31
N LEU A 374 7.89 8.75 -16.06
CA LEU A 374 7.35 7.50 -16.60
C LEU A 374 8.36 6.82 -17.54
N GLU A 375 9.05 7.62 -18.32
CA GLU A 375 10.07 7.18 -19.28
C GLU A 375 11.20 6.43 -18.58
N ASP A 376 11.65 6.90 -17.42
CA ASP A 376 12.69 6.24 -16.60
C ASP A 376 12.22 4.87 -16.13
N ILE A 377 10.95 4.79 -15.69
CA ILE A 377 10.35 3.52 -15.25
C ILE A 377 10.26 2.53 -16.42
N LEU A 378 9.78 3.00 -17.58
CA LEU A 378 9.66 2.17 -18.78
C LEU A 378 11.03 1.73 -19.30
N GLN A 379 12.03 2.59 -19.20
CA GLN A 379 13.41 2.24 -19.57
C GLN A 379 13.96 1.14 -18.65
N LYS A 380 13.76 1.24 -17.33
CA LYS A 380 14.19 0.21 -16.37
C LYS A 380 13.51 -1.14 -16.63
N ILE A 381 12.20 -1.15 -16.90
CA ILE A 381 11.45 -2.37 -17.26
C ILE A 381 11.98 -2.98 -18.56
N ASN A 382 12.20 -2.16 -19.58
CA ASN A 382 12.69 -2.64 -20.88
C ASN A 382 14.14 -3.17 -20.79
N ALA A 383 14.96 -2.63 -19.90
CA ALA A 383 16.35 -3.02 -19.72
C ALA A 383 16.54 -4.36 -19.00
N VAL A 384 15.50 -4.93 -18.37
CA VAL A 384 15.59 -6.23 -17.69
C VAL A 384 16.03 -7.31 -18.67
N THR A 385 17.08 -8.06 -18.32
CA THR A 385 17.66 -9.14 -19.11
C THR A 385 17.35 -10.52 -18.51
N HIS A 386 17.63 -11.59 -19.26
CA HIS A 386 17.54 -12.96 -18.74
C HIS A 386 18.54 -13.22 -17.62
N ASP A 387 19.75 -12.63 -17.69
CA ASP A 387 20.76 -12.75 -16.65
C ASP A 387 20.29 -12.09 -15.34
N ASP A 388 19.57 -10.95 -15.42
CA ASP A 388 18.96 -10.33 -14.24
C ASP A 388 17.89 -11.21 -13.64
N ILE A 389 17.04 -11.83 -14.48
CA ILE A 389 15.98 -12.75 -14.03
C ILE A 389 16.59 -13.98 -13.36
N ASP A 390 17.62 -14.58 -13.94
CA ASP A 390 18.34 -15.73 -13.35
C ASP A 390 18.91 -15.36 -11.97
N ARG A 391 19.63 -14.25 -11.89
CA ARG A 391 20.23 -13.77 -10.64
C ARG A 391 19.16 -13.51 -9.56
N VAL A 392 18.08 -12.82 -9.91
CA VAL A 392 16.99 -12.48 -8.97
C VAL A 392 16.22 -13.73 -8.56
N ALA A 393 15.89 -14.63 -9.50
CA ALA A 393 15.21 -15.88 -9.20
C ALA A 393 16.04 -16.79 -8.27
N ASN A 394 17.36 -16.88 -8.47
CA ASN A 394 18.26 -17.63 -7.59
C ASN A 394 18.31 -17.03 -6.19
N GLN A 395 18.25 -15.71 -6.05
CA GLN A 395 18.20 -15.03 -4.76
C GLN A 395 16.88 -15.25 -4.02
N LEU A 396 15.74 -15.21 -4.74
CA LEU A 396 14.40 -15.22 -4.13
C LEU A 396 13.86 -16.62 -3.88
N PHE A 397 14.17 -17.58 -4.76
CA PHE A 397 13.55 -18.92 -4.78
C PHE A 397 14.49 -20.02 -4.30
N ASP A 398 15.51 -19.66 -3.54
CA ASP A 398 16.23 -20.64 -2.76
C ASP A 398 15.29 -21.18 -1.66
N GLY A 399 15.01 -22.48 -1.70
CA GLY A 399 14.07 -23.14 -0.79
C GLY A 399 14.36 -22.93 0.69
N SER A 400 15.63 -22.63 1.06
CA SER A 400 16.02 -22.36 2.45
C SER A 400 15.56 -20.99 2.96
N THR A 401 15.15 -20.07 2.08
CA THR A 401 14.76 -18.69 2.41
C THR A 401 13.25 -18.47 2.35
N LEU A 402 12.49 -19.46 1.83
CA LEU A 402 11.05 -19.34 1.68
C LEU A 402 10.34 -19.46 3.04
N THR A 403 9.37 -18.59 3.23
CA THR A 403 8.45 -18.57 4.35
C THR A 403 7.09 -19.05 3.88
N LEU A 404 6.45 -19.94 4.64
CA LEU A 404 5.08 -20.38 4.41
C LEU A 404 4.20 -19.89 5.57
N ALA A 405 3.09 -19.25 5.24
CA ALA A 405 2.01 -19.01 6.17
C ALA A 405 0.73 -19.69 5.64
N ALA A 406 0.01 -20.38 6.48
CA ALA A 406 -1.24 -21.00 6.12
C ALA A 406 -2.27 -20.89 7.24
N ILE A 407 -3.54 -20.70 6.87
CA ILE A 407 -4.68 -20.66 7.79
C ILE A 407 -5.82 -21.51 7.23
N GLY A 408 -6.36 -22.41 8.05
CA GLY A 408 -7.43 -23.30 7.62
C GLY A 408 -7.62 -24.50 8.53
N PRO A 409 -8.42 -25.50 8.12
CA PRO A 409 -8.68 -26.72 8.87
C PRO A 409 -7.51 -27.73 8.70
N LEU A 410 -6.28 -27.25 8.94
CA LEU A 410 -5.06 -28.05 8.85
C LEU A 410 -4.81 -28.85 10.12
N GLU A 411 -4.27 -30.06 10.00
CA GLU A 411 -3.74 -30.84 11.12
C GLU A 411 -2.40 -30.23 11.59
N LYS A 412 -2.03 -30.51 12.86
CA LYS A 412 -0.86 -29.88 13.47
C LYS A 412 0.47 -30.16 12.73
N ASP A 413 0.54 -31.25 11.98
CA ASP A 413 1.74 -31.76 11.30
C ASP A 413 1.59 -31.78 9.75
N ALA A 414 0.70 -30.94 9.21
CA ALA A 414 0.38 -30.92 7.77
C ALA A 414 1.44 -30.24 6.88
N ILE A 415 2.58 -29.82 7.44
CA ILE A 415 3.68 -29.13 6.73
C ILE A 415 5.03 -29.62 7.22
#